data_7349f6b648634c003b55934d2b2e65cc
#
_entry.id   7349f6b648634c003b55934d2b2e65cc
#
_cell.length_a   1.000
_cell.length_b   1.000
_cell.length_c   1.000
_cell.angle_alpha   90.00
_cell.angle_beta   90.00
_cell.angle_gamma   90.00
#
_symmetry.space_group_name_H-M   'P 1'
#
loop_
_entity.id
_entity.type
_entity.pdbx_description
1 polymer ?
#
loop_
_entity_poly.entity_id
_entity_poly.type
_entity_poly.pdbx_seq_one_letter_code
_entity_poly.pdbx_strand_id
1 'polypeptide(L)'
;MEEDKQRVSDHFGDAPYFYLLRISKEEHIVQEEKILRNPYLEEEKGKGIKGSEWFLQNGVDTVYTRKTFDGKGPSYVFSNADVEVIITEDKTIDEIRQKLKEPEIN
;
A
#
# COMPACT_ATOMS: atom_id res chain seq x y z
N MET A 1 1.97 3.60 6.30
CA MET A 1 3.23 3.68 7.09
C MET A 1 2.98 4.44 8.37
N GLU A 2 3.61 4.01 9.41
CA GLU A 2 3.58 4.68 10.70
C GLU A 2 4.38 6.00 10.65
N GLU A 3 4.34 6.78 11.75
CA GLU A 3 5.01 8.08 11.81
C GLU A 3 6.53 8.01 11.56
N ASP A 4 7.18 6.88 11.91
CA ASP A 4 8.61 6.69 11.65
C ASP A 4 8.94 6.48 10.16
N LYS A 5 7.94 6.38 9.31
CA LYS A 5 8.08 6.16 7.86
C LYS A 5 8.82 4.88 7.49
N GLN A 6 8.93 3.94 8.42
CA GLN A 6 9.62 2.66 8.22
C GLN A 6 8.70 1.47 8.47
N ARG A 7 7.89 1.53 9.55
CA ARG A 7 7.00 0.44 9.90
C ARG A 7 5.69 0.51 9.10
N VAL A 8 5.28 -0.65 8.60
CA VAL A 8 3.99 -0.78 7.91
C VAL A 8 2.87 -0.70 8.94
N SER A 9 1.88 0.17 8.68
CA SER A 9 0.75 0.33 9.57
C SER A 9 -0.18 -0.88 9.54
N ASP A 10 -0.78 -1.21 10.69
CA ASP A 10 -1.83 -2.21 10.79
C ASP A 10 -3.19 -1.70 10.29
N HIS A 11 -3.34 -0.39 10.15
CA HIS A 11 -4.60 0.24 9.79
C HIS A 11 -4.42 1.13 8.56
N PHE A 12 -4.96 0.67 7.44
CA PHE A 12 -4.80 1.36 6.16
C PHE A 12 -5.33 2.79 6.18
N GLY A 13 -6.59 2.99 6.58
CA GLY A 13 -7.22 4.31 6.57
C GLY A 13 -6.63 5.29 7.57
N ASP A 14 -6.06 4.78 8.66
CA ASP A 14 -5.48 5.59 9.73
C ASP A 14 -3.95 5.68 9.63
N ALA A 15 -3.35 5.13 8.58
CA ALA A 15 -1.91 5.19 8.38
C ALA A 15 -1.46 6.64 8.18
N PRO A 16 -0.48 7.15 8.96
CA PRO A 16 -0.01 8.54 8.80
C PRO A 16 0.58 8.82 7.43
N TYR A 17 1.22 7.85 6.82
CA TYR A 17 1.88 8.01 5.53
C TYR A 17 1.52 6.86 4.60
N PHE A 18 1.45 7.18 3.30
CA PHE A 18 1.38 6.20 2.23
C PHE A 18 2.72 6.16 1.51
N TYR A 19 3.15 4.97 1.15
CA TYR A 19 4.42 4.75 0.47
C TYR A 19 4.14 4.19 -0.92
N LEU A 20 4.53 4.92 -1.96
CA LEU A 20 4.35 4.52 -3.34
C LEU A 20 5.69 4.12 -3.96
N LEU A 21 5.71 2.95 -4.56
CA LEU A 21 6.88 2.43 -5.28
C LEU A 21 6.50 2.12 -6.72
N ARG A 22 7.29 2.62 -7.64
CA ARG A 22 7.20 2.19 -9.04
C ARG A 22 8.34 1.23 -9.32
N ILE A 23 8.00 0.03 -9.76
CA ILE A 23 8.96 -1.06 -9.92
C ILE A 23 8.92 -1.56 -11.36
N SER A 24 10.11 -1.73 -11.97
CA SER A 24 10.22 -2.41 -13.24
C SER A 24 9.91 -3.90 -13.05
N LYS A 25 8.90 -4.41 -13.74
CA LYS A 25 8.51 -5.83 -13.64
C LYS A 25 9.56 -6.75 -14.24
N GLU A 26 10.31 -6.27 -15.24
CA GLU A 26 11.32 -7.07 -15.91
C GLU A 26 12.62 -7.15 -15.12
N GLU A 27 13.04 -6.03 -14.53
CA GLU A 27 14.35 -5.91 -13.87
C GLU A 27 14.27 -5.96 -12.35
N HIS A 28 13.06 -5.90 -11.77
CA HIS A 28 12.83 -5.84 -10.33
C HIS A 28 13.57 -4.67 -9.65
N ILE A 29 13.68 -3.55 -10.37
CA ILE A 29 14.34 -2.35 -9.89
C ILE A 29 13.31 -1.31 -9.50
N VAL A 30 13.51 -0.68 -8.35
CA VAL A 30 12.67 0.43 -7.92
C VAL A 30 13.05 1.66 -8.73
N GLN A 31 12.13 2.12 -9.59
CA GLN A 31 12.33 3.27 -10.46
C GLN A 31 11.99 4.59 -9.79
N GLU A 32 11.02 4.57 -8.88
CA GLU A 32 10.56 5.76 -8.19
C GLU A 32 10.02 5.38 -6.82
N GLU A 33 10.31 6.21 -5.82
CA GLU A 33 9.77 6.08 -4.47
C GLU A 33 9.23 7.42 -4.01
N LYS A 34 8.04 7.39 -3.41
CA LYS A 34 7.44 8.57 -2.80
C LYS A 34 6.82 8.19 -1.47
N ILE A 35 7.06 9.01 -0.46
CA ILE A 35 6.35 8.92 0.81
C ILE A 35 5.46 10.16 0.90
N LEU A 36 4.17 9.95 1.03
CA LEU A 36 3.19 11.02 1.06
C LEU A 36 2.37 10.91 2.34
N ARG A 37 2.10 12.05 2.96
CA ARG A 37 1.22 12.06 4.12
C ARG A 37 -0.19 11.69 3.66
N ASN A 38 -0.84 10.82 4.43
CA ASN A 38 -2.21 10.43 4.15
C ASN A 38 -3.11 11.68 4.17
N PRO A 39 -3.70 12.08 3.03
CA PRO A 39 -4.49 13.32 2.98
C PRO A 39 -5.83 13.21 3.70
N TYR A 40 -6.22 12.03 4.15
CA TYR A 40 -7.54 11.78 4.74
C TYR A 40 -7.51 11.51 6.24
N LEU A 41 -6.38 11.77 6.92
CA LEU A 41 -6.24 11.53 8.36
C LEU A 41 -7.27 12.29 9.20
N GLU A 42 -7.63 13.49 8.77
CA GLU A 42 -8.56 14.36 9.49
C GLU A 42 -10.04 14.02 9.21
N GLU A 43 -10.30 13.12 8.28
CA GLU A 43 -11.66 12.71 7.95
C GLU A 43 -12.24 11.82 9.05
N GLU A 44 -13.47 12.09 9.44
CA GLU A 44 -14.14 11.31 10.48
C GLU A 44 -14.65 9.97 9.96
N LYS A 45 -15.05 9.92 8.69
CA LYS A 45 -15.62 8.73 8.07
C LYS A 45 -15.06 8.52 6.67
N GLY A 46 -15.00 7.26 6.26
CA GLY A 46 -14.63 6.92 4.89
C GLY A 46 -13.17 7.05 4.54
N LYS A 47 -12.27 7.15 5.53
CA LYS A 47 -10.82 7.25 5.29
C LYS A 47 -10.29 6.14 4.42
N GLY A 48 -10.70 4.91 4.70
CA GLY A 48 -10.23 3.74 3.96
C GLY A 48 -10.68 3.76 2.50
N ILE A 49 -11.92 4.14 2.25
CA ILE A 49 -12.46 4.24 0.89
C ILE A 49 -11.76 5.36 0.13
N LYS A 50 -11.64 6.53 0.75
CA LYS A 50 -10.97 7.68 0.13
C LYS A 50 -9.50 7.38 -0.17
N GLY A 51 -8.82 6.75 0.75
CA GLY A 51 -7.42 6.33 0.57
C GLY A 51 -7.26 5.33 -0.57
N SER A 52 -8.16 4.34 -0.67
CA SER A 52 -8.11 3.38 -1.75
C SER A 52 -8.38 4.02 -3.11
N GLU A 53 -9.34 4.94 -3.20
CA GLU A 53 -9.60 5.70 -4.42
C GLU A 53 -8.40 6.56 -4.81
N TRP A 54 -7.72 7.16 -3.83
CA TRP A 54 -6.51 7.93 -4.05
C TRP A 54 -5.39 7.07 -4.64
N PHE A 55 -5.23 5.84 -4.15
CA PHE A 55 -4.27 4.90 -4.72
C PHE A 55 -4.59 4.61 -6.19
N LEU A 56 -5.86 4.40 -6.52
CA LEU A 56 -6.27 4.16 -7.91
C LEU A 56 -5.95 5.36 -8.80
N GLN A 57 -6.18 6.58 -8.31
CA GLN A 57 -5.86 7.80 -9.03
C GLN A 57 -4.36 7.96 -9.29
N ASN A 58 -3.53 7.35 -8.45
CA ASN A 58 -2.07 7.35 -8.60
C ASN A 58 -1.55 6.13 -9.37
N GLY A 59 -2.42 5.34 -9.97
CA GLY A 59 -2.04 4.23 -10.83
C GLY A 59 -1.56 2.99 -10.09
N VAL A 60 -1.92 2.84 -8.82
CA VAL A 60 -1.52 1.69 -8.01
C VAL A 60 -2.25 0.43 -8.51
N ASP A 61 -1.49 -0.64 -8.74
CA ASP A 61 -2.04 -1.94 -9.15
C ASP A 61 -1.83 -3.03 -8.10
N THR A 62 -1.01 -2.78 -7.11
CA THR A 62 -0.71 -3.75 -6.04
C THR A 62 -0.59 -3.01 -4.71
N VAL A 63 -1.25 -3.55 -3.69
CA VAL A 63 -1.24 -2.97 -2.33
C VAL A 63 -0.67 -4.00 -1.36
N TYR A 64 0.31 -3.58 -0.56
CA TYR A 64 0.82 -4.37 0.55
C TYR A 64 0.23 -3.84 1.85
N THR A 65 -0.38 -4.73 2.62
CA THR A 65 -0.98 -4.39 3.91
C THR A 65 -0.74 -5.52 4.91
N ARG A 66 -0.74 -5.19 6.19
CA ARG A 66 -0.52 -6.20 7.24
C ARG A 66 -1.79 -6.94 7.64
N LYS A 67 -2.96 -6.32 7.46
CA LYS A 67 -4.24 -6.93 7.84
C LYS A 67 -5.22 -6.89 6.68
N THR A 68 -6.11 -7.85 6.62
CA THR A 68 -7.15 -7.90 5.60
C THR A 68 -8.14 -6.76 5.80
N PHE A 69 -8.83 -6.40 4.72
CA PHE A 69 -9.89 -5.39 4.80
C PHE A 69 -11.26 -5.99 5.17
N ASP A 70 -11.38 -7.30 5.19
CA ASP A 70 -12.53 -8.10 5.67
C ASP A 70 -13.92 -7.49 5.40
N GLY A 71 -14.23 -7.32 4.11
CA GLY A 71 -15.52 -6.77 3.70
C GLY A 71 -15.71 -5.28 3.95
N LYS A 72 -14.65 -4.58 4.32
CA LYS A 72 -14.66 -3.13 4.48
C LYS A 72 -14.53 -2.43 3.13
N GLY A 73 -14.82 -1.13 3.11
CA GLY A 73 -14.80 -0.31 1.90
C GLY A 73 -13.60 -0.49 0.98
N PRO A 74 -12.33 -0.46 1.49
CA PRO A 74 -11.15 -0.66 0.64
C PRO A 74 -11.16 -1.97 -0.14
N SER A 75 -11.67 -3.04 0.45
CA SER A 75 -11.77 -4.34 -0.21
C SER A 75 -12.59 -4.24 -1.50
N TYR A 76 -13.71 -3.55 -1.45
CA TYR A 76 -14.58 -3.39 -2.61
C TYR A 76 -13.96 -2.50 -3.68
N VAL A 77 -13.34 -1.40 -3.26
CA VAL A 77 -12.69 -0.45 -4.18
C VAL A 77 -11.58 -1.16 -4.96
N PHE A 78 -10.70 -1.87 -4.28
CA PHE A 78 -9.58 -2.55 -4.91
C PHE A 78 -10.04 -3.74 -5.77
N SER A 79 -11.02 -4.51 -5.28
CA SER A 79 -11.56 -5.63 -6.04
C SER A 79 -12.19 -5.18 -7.35
N ASN A 80 -12.95 -4.10 -7.32
CA ASN A 80 -13.62 -3.58 -8.53
C ASN A 80 -12.63 -3.01 -9.56
N ALA A 81 -11.44 -2.66 -9.13
CA ALA A 81 -10.39 -2.09 -10.00
C ALA A 81 -9.31 -3.11 -10.36
N ASP A 82 -9.49 -4.37 -10.02
CA ASP A 82 -8.53 -5.46 -10.25
C ASP A 82 -7.14 -5.19 -9.62
N VAL A 83 -7.12 -4.50 -8.48
CA VAL A 83 -5.90 -4.27 -7.73
C VAL A 83 -5.59 -5.49 -6.87
N GLU A 84 -4.37 -5.98 -6.96
CA GLU A 84 -3.91 -7.08 -6.13
C GLU A 84 -3.62 -6.58 -4.71
N VAL A 85 -4.20 -7.23 -3.70
CA VAL A 85 -3.92 -6.92 -2.30
C VAL A 85 -3.12 -8.08 -1.69
N ILE A 86 -1.93 -7.78 -1.24
CA ILE A 86 -1.02 -8.76 -0.64
C ILE A 86 -0.96 -8.51 0.85
N ILE A 87 -1.38 -9.52 1.61
CA ILE A 87 -1.27 -9.47 3.08
C ILE A 87 0.14 -9.92 3.43
N THR A 88 0.90 -9.04 4.07
CA THR A 88 2.28 -9.31 4.41
C THR A 88 2.49 -9.35 5.93
N GLU A 89 3.41 -10.20 6.37
CA GLU A 89 3.86 -10.23 7.75
C GLU A 89 5.03 -9.27 7.98
N ASP A 90 5.55 -8.68 6.91
CA ASP A 90 6.65 -7.73 7.00
C ASP A 90 6.27 -6.51 7.82
N LYS A 91 7.15 -6.11 8.71
CA LYS A 91 6.90 -5.01 9.64
C LYS A 91 7.42 -3.68 9.12
N THR A 92 8.41 -3.71 8.23
CA THR A 92 9.06 -2.51 7.73
C THR A 92 9.08 -2.45 6.21
N ILE A 93 9.23 -1.22 5.69
CA ILE A 93 9.33 -1.03 4.24
C ILE A 93 10.61 -1.66 3.67
N ASP A 94 11.68 -1.72 4.45
CA ASP A 94 12.92 -2.35 3.99
C ASP A 94 12.75 -3.84 3.74
N GLU A 95 11.97 -4.53 4.56
CA GLU A 95 11.64 -5.94 4.35
C GLU A 95 10.85 -6.14 3.06
N ILE A 96 9.89 -5.26 2.79
CA ILE A 96 9.11 -5.30 1.55
C ILE A 96 9.99 -5.01 0.33
N ARG A 97 10.85 -4.00 0.41
CA ARG A 97 11.79 -3.67 -0.68
C ARG A 97 12.68 -4.86 -1.02
N GLN A 98 13.15 -5.57 -0.01
CA GLN A 98 14.01 -6.73 -0.21
C GLN A 98 13.28 -7.81 -1.01
N LYS A 99 12.03 -8.09 -0.69
CA LYS A 99 11.22 -9.05 -1.44
C LYS A 99 10.99 -8.61 -2.89
N LEU A 100 10.76 -7.33 -3.11
CA LEU A 100 10.50 -6.80 -4.44
C LEU A 100 11.72 -6.84 -5.35
N LYS A 101 12.92 -6.78 -4.78
CA LYS A 101 14.18 -6.86 -5.52
C LYS A 101 14.57 -8.28 -5.89
N GLU A 102 14.00 -9.28 -5.23
CA GLU A 102 14.29 -10.67 -5.51
C GLU A 102 13.43 -11.16 -6.68
N PRO A 103 14.03 -11.76 -7.73
CA PRO A 103 13.23 -12.37 -8.79
C PRO A 103 12.40 -13.50 -8.21
N GLU A 104 11.18 -13.66 -8.71
CA GLU A 104 10.37 -14.80 -8.33
C GLU A 104 11.03 -16.07 -8.83
N ILE A 105 11.30 -16.97 -7.92
CA ILE A 105 11.85 -18.30 -8.22
C ILE A 105 10.67 -19.26 -8.15
N ASN A 106 10.24 -19.71 -9.29
CA ASN A 106 9.20 -20.72 -9.37
C ASN A 106 9.82 -22.11 -9.47
#